data_2f913005877c7eb53f2551ee101b85cd
#
_entry.id   2f913005877c7eb53f2551ee101b85cd
#
_cell.length_a   1.000
_cell.length_b   1.000
_cell.length_c   1.000
_cell.angle_alpha   90.00
_cell.angle_beta   90.00
_cell.angle_gamma   90.00
#
_symmetry.space_group_name_H-M   'P 1'
#
loop_
_entity.id
_entity.type
_entity.pdbx_description
1 polymer ?
#
loop_
_entity_poly.entity_id
_entity_poly.type
_entity_poly.pdbx_seq_one_letter_code
_entity_poly.pdbx_strand_id
1 'polypeptide(L)'
;MPRRKPEDIIALVEGHYDSTEPLRDRMEEEHALYRLTPYDAGEGYQSYTSNEPRTYADKVMGWISGADMTVRIPHDGADADLREKNDQKERFLIGILRSADERLSSLMQPSLRDQLAWYTSLRGWYAGRALLAKREDGSTYVDITPWDPLHTYWGIGPDGLEWACYKMIKTKDQIFSQYNVKVDWESSQVAEGSCVYDFYDKEMNTIIVHN
;
A
#
# COMPACT_ATOMS: atom_id res chain seq x y z
N MET A 1 -15.64 18.67 -11.62
CA MET A 1 -16.36 18.79 -10.31
C MET A 1 -15.64 19.82 -9.45
N PRO A 2 -16.31 20.53 -8.50
CA PRO A 2 -15.58 21.41 -7.59
C PRO A 2 -14.60 20.58 -6.75
N ARG A 3 -13.40 21.14 -6.54
CA ARG A 3 -12.33 20.52 -5.72
C ARG A 3 -12.88 20.23 -4.32
N ARG A 4 -12.72 18.99 -3.83
CA ARG A 4 -13.12 18.60 -2.47
C ARG A 4 -12.32 19.39 -1.44
N LYS A 5 -12.96 19.82 -0.37
CA LYS A 5 -12.26 20.47 0.74
C LYS A 5 -11.56 19.41 1.61
N PRO A 6 -10.48 19.76 2.32
CA PRO A 6 -9.78 18.83 3.21
C PRO A 6 -10.71 18.16 4.23
N GLU A 7 -11.64 18.90 4.81
CA GLU A 7 -12.60 18.41 5.80
C GLU A 7 -13.53 17.34 5.21
N ASP A 8 -13.97 17.54 3.96
CA ASP A 8 -14.83 16.58 3.25
C ASP A 8 -14.09 15.29 2.93
N ILE A 9 -12.78 15.39 2.61
CA ILE A 9 -11.92 14.23 2.36
C ILE A 9 -11.72 13.44 3.65
N ILE A 10 -11.41 14.10 4.76
CA ILE A 10 -11.24 13.46 6.07
C ILE A 10 -12.53 12.76 6.46
N ALA A 11 -13.67 13.43 6.40
CA ALA A 11 -14.97 12.85 6.73
C ALA A 11 -15.30 11.62 5.86
N LEU A 12 -14.95 11.65 4.56
CA LEU A 12 -15.14 10.55 3.65
C LEU A 12 -14.28 9.32 4.05
N VAL A 13 -13.01 9.55 4.40
CA VAL A 13 -12.07 8.49 4.79
C VAL A 13 -12.46 7.90 6.14
N GLU A 14 -12.83 8.73 7.13
CA GLU A 14 -13.27 8.26 8.45
C GLU A 14 -14.61 7.50 8.36
N GLY A 15 -15.54 7.94 7.51
CA GLY A 15 -16.78 7.20 7.26
C GLY A 15 -16.54 5.82 6.63
N HIS A 16 -15.54 5.71 5.75
CA HIS A 16 -15.10 4.41 5.23
C HIS A 16 -14.41 3.56 6.30
N TYR A 17 -13.59 4.20 7.16
CA TYR A 17 -12.95 3.56 8.30
C TYR A 17 -13.99 2.84 9.18
N ASP A 18 -15.05 3.53 9.59
CA ASP A 18 -16.11 2.97 10.43
C ASP A 18 -16.85 1.82 9.71
N SER A 19 -17.14 1.97 8.42
CA SER A 19 -17.87 0.96 7.65
C SER A 19 -17.07 -0.32 7.39
N THR A 20 -15.73 -0.27 7.48
CA THR A 20 -14.82 -1.40 7.23
C THR A 20 -14.19 -1.98 8.51
N GLU A 21 -14.69 -1.60 9.70
CA GLU A 21 -14.22 -2.12 10.98
C GLU A 21 -14.11 -3.65 11.01
N PRO A 22 -15.13 -4.45 10.60
CA PRO A 22 -15.03 -5.91 10.65
C PRO A 22 -13.91 -6.48 9.76
N LEU A 23 -13.60 -5.80 8.65
CA LEU A 23 -12.52 -6.19 7.76
C LEU A 23 -11.15 -5.92 8.39
N ARG A 24 -11.01 -4.78 9.06
CA ARG A 24 -9.76 -4.43 9.76
C ARG A 24 -9.50 -5.34 10.95
N ASP A 25 -10.52 -5.59 11.78
CA ASP A 25 -10.43 -6.52 12.91
C ASP A 25 -9.90 -7.87 12.46
N ARG A 26 -10.46 -8.40 11.36
CA ARG A 26 -9.97 -9.66 10.79
C ARG A 26 -8.51 -9.58 10.35
N MET A 27 -8.07 -8.49 9.69
CA MET A 27 -6.67 -8.30 9.30
C MET A 27 -5.73 -8.23 10.52
N GLU A 28 -6.18 -7.64 11.63
CA GLU A 28 -5.43 -7.57 12.88
C GLU A 28 -5.37 -8.94 13.56
N GLU A 29 -6.45 -9.68 13.60
CA GLU A 29 -6.49 -11.05 14.11
C GLU A 29 -5.55 -11.98 13.33
N GLU A 30 -5.59 -11.94 12.00
CA GLU A 30 -4.70 -12.74 11.14
C GLU A 30 -3.23 -12.37 11.36
N HIS A 31 -2.94 -11.08 11.56
CA HIS A 31 -1.59 -10.64 11.89
C HIS A 31 -1.16 -11.05 13.31
N ALA A 32 -2.06 -11.03 14.29
CA ALA A 32 -1.80 -11.51 15.65
C ALA A 32 -1.50 -13.01 15.65
N LEU A 33 -2.23 -13.81 14.87
CA LEU A 33 -1.94 -15.23 14.66
C LEU A 33 -0.56 -15.46 14.04
N TYR A 34 -0.20 -14.72 13.03
CA TYR A 34 1.12 -14.77 12.41
C TYR A 34 2.24 -14.43 13.40
N ARG A 35 2.04 -13.43 14.25
CA ARG A 35 2.99 -13.02 15.29
C ARG A 35 3.03 -13.97 16.49
N LEU A 36 2.17 -14.97 16.52
CA LEU A 36 2.00 -15.90 17.64
C LEU A 36 1.66 -15.16 18.95
N THR A 37 0.85 -14.09 18.82
CA THR A 37 0.42 -13.32 19.98
C THR A 37 -0.40 -14.22 20.92
N PRO A 38 -0.04 -14.31 22.22
CA PRO A 38 -0.82 -15.11 23.16
C PRO A 38 -2.28 -14.60 23.24
N TYR A 39 -3.23 -15.52 23.26
CA TYR A 39 -4.63 -15.19 23.54
C TYR A 39 -4.92 -15.25 25.02
N ASP A 40 -5.93 -14.53 25.49
CA ASP A 40 -6.40 -14.61 26.86
C ASP A 40 -7.17 -15.92 27.06
N ALA A 41 -6.58 -16.82 27.84
CA ALA A 41 -7.19 -18.12 28.15
C ALA A 41 -8.12 -18.08 29.36
N GLY A 42 -8.25 -16.91 30.02
CA GLY A 42 -8.98 -16.76 31.27
C GLY A 42 -8.17 -17.10 32.52
N GLU A 43 -8.75 -16.79 33.68
CA GLU A 43 -8.10 -16.99 34.98
C GLU A 43 -7.85 -18.47 35.27
N GLY A 44 -6.61 -18.82 35.62
CA GLY A 44 -6.20 -20.18 35.95
C GLY A 44 -5.78 -21.05 34.74
N TYR A 45 -5.84 -20.54 33.52
CA TYR A 45 -5.40 -21.24 32.32
C TYR A 45 -4.14 -20.59 31.73
N GLN A 46 -3.35 -21.44 31.03
CA GLN A 46 -2.19 -20.96 30.26
C GLN A 46 -2.54 -20.97 28.78
N SER A 47 -2.26 -19.85 28.08
CA SER A 47 -2.39 -19.83 26.65
C SER A 47 -1.23 -20.59 25.99
N TYR A 48 -1.55 -21.37 24.97
CA TYR A 48 -0.57 -22.01 24.10
C TYR A 48 -0.85 -21.64 22.66
N THR A 49 0.13 -21.02 22.00
CA THR A 49 0.03 -20.67 20.58
C THR A 49 0.95 -21.58 19.78
N SER A 50 0.35 -22.40 18.92
CA SER A 50 1.10 -23.25 17.96
C SER A 50 1.82 -22.38 16.92
N ASN A 51 3.00 -22.80 16.45
CA ASN A 51 3.73 -22.13 15.36
C ASN A 51 3.17 -22.45 13.96
N GLU A 52 2.13 -23.26 13.86
CA GLU A 52 1.56 -23.69 12.57
C GLU A 52 1.05 -22.54 11.71
N PRO A 53 0.28 -21.56 12.23
CA PRO A 53 -0.20 -20.44 11.42
C PRO A 53 0.93 -19.66 10.75
N ARG A 54 1.98 -19.36 11.49
CA ARG A 54 3.16 -18.68 10.98
C ARG A 54 3.89 -19.51 9.93
N THR A 55 4.14 -20.79 10.23
CA THR A 55 4.82 -21.70 9.30
C THR A 55 4.05 -21.85 7.99
N TYR A 56 2.72 -21.91 8.05
CA TYR A 56 1.88 -21.97 6.88
C TYR A 56 1.97 -20.67 6.06
N ALA A 57 1.81 -19.51 6.70
CA ALA A 57 1.90 -18.22 6.06
C ALA A 57 3.28 -18.00 5.41
N ASP A 58 4.38 -18.32 6.10
CA ASP A 58 5.75 -18.21 5.57
C ASP A 58 5.95 -19.07 4.30
N LYS A 59 5.36 -20.28 4.27
CA LYS A 59 5.40 -21.13 3.06
C LYS A 59 4.62 -20.52 1.91
N VAL A 60 3.41 -20.02 2.15
CA VAL A 60 2.59 -19.38 1.12
C VAL A 60 3.28 -18.12 0.57
N MET A 61 3.80 -17.27 1.45
CA MET A 61 4.58 -16.10 1.07
C MET A 61 5.82 -16.48 0.24
N GLY A 62 6.55 -17.52 0.67
CA GLY A 62 7.71 -18.03 -0.07
C GLY A 62 7.35 -18.54 -1.48
N TRP A 63 6.19 -19.17 -1.66
CA TRP A 63 5.72 -19.58 -2.99
C TRP A 63 5.34 -18.40 -3.87
N ILE A 64 4.65 -17.40 -3.34
CA ILE A 64 4.25 -16.20 -4.09
C ILE A 64 5.49 -15.38 -4.47
N SER A 65 6.39 -15.12 -3.52
CA SER A 65 7.59 -14.32 -3.77
C SER A 65 8.63 -15.04 -4.64
N GLY A 66 8.66 -16.37 -4.60
CA GLY A 66 9.52 -17.19 -5.45
C GLY A 66 9.01 -17.40 -6.88
N ALA A 67 7.75 -17.08 -7.16
CA ALA A 67 7.17 -17.25 -8.50
C ALA A 67 7.75 -16.25 -9.50
N ASP A 68 8.00 -16.68 -10.73
CA ASP A 68 8.44 -15.79 -11.80
C ASP A 68 7.31 -14.84 -12.22
N MET A 69 7.56 -13.53 -12.07
CA MET A 69 6.62 -12.51 -12.52
C MET A 69 6.74 -12.31 -14.02
N THR A 70 5.67 -12.57 -14.76
CA THR A 70 5.57 -12.32 -16.19
C THR A 70 4.49 -11.31 -16.49
N VAL A 71 4.76 -10.42 -17.43
CA VAL A 71 3.77 -9.48 -17.97
C VAL A 71 3.41 -9.96 -19.36
N ARG A 72 2.10 -10.13 -19.63
CA ARG A 72 1.59 -10.53 -20.93
C ARG A 72 0.47 -9.59 -21.36
N ILE A 73 0.58 -9.07 -22.58
CA ILE A 73 -0.46 -8.24 -23.20
C ILE A 73 -1.21 -9.16 -24.19
N PRO A 74 -2.49 -9.47 -23.92
CA PRO A 74 -3.27 -10.29 -24.83
C PRO A 74 -3.34 -9.63 -26.22
N HIS A 75 -3.23 -10.43 -27.29
CA HIS A 75 -3.44 -9.99 -28.65
C HIS A 75 -4.27 -11.02 -29.39
N ASP A 76 -5.31 -10.54 -30.06
CA ASP A 76 -6.17 -11.36 -30.89
C ASP A 76 -5.59 -11.36 -32.32
N GLY A 77 -4.85 -12.40 -32.69
CA GLY A 77 -4.62 -12.64 -34.08
C GLY A 77 -3.22 -12.59 -34.62
N ALA A 78 -3.14 -12.68 -35.94
CA ALA A 78 -1.97 -12.97 -36.74
C ALA A 78 -1.13 -11.74 -37.16
N ASP A 79 -1.45 -10.55 -36.67
CA ASP A 79 -0.72 -9.31 -36.99
C ASP A 79 0.66 -9.31 -36.32
N ALA A 80 1.70 -9.46 -37.11
CA ALA A 80 3.09 -9.51 -36.65
C ALA A 80 3.56 -8.17 -36.07
N ASP A 81 3.11 -7.04 -36.62
CA ASP A 81 3.49 -5.71 -36.17
C ASP A 81 2.88 -5.41 -34.78
N LEU A 82 1.65 -5.87 -34.57
CA LEU A 82 0.99 -5.73 -33.28
C LEU A 82 1.68 -6.59 -32.21
N ARG A 83 2.11 -7.79 -32.58
CA ARG A 83 2.85 -8.68 -31.68
C ARG A 83 4.16 -8.06 -31.23
N GLU A 84 4.96 -7.55 -32.18
CA GLU A 84 6.24 -6.89 -31.86
C GLU A 84 6.04 -5.66 -30.93
N LYS A 85 5.03 -4.84 -31.19
CA LYS A 85 4.67 -3.69 -30.32
C LYS A 85 4.28 -4.14 -28.91
N ASN A 86 3.53 -5.24 -28.78
CA ASN A 86 3.14 -5.77 -27.49
C ASN A 86 4.34 -6.36 -26.74
N ASP A 87 5.24 -7.08 -27.40
CA ASP A 87 6.48 -7.57 -26.81
C ASP A 87 7.37 -6.42 -26.29
N GLN A 88 7.44 -5.29 -26.99
CA GLN A 88 8.15 -4.10 -26.54
C GLN A 88 7.50 -3.51 -25.28
N LYS A 89 6.16 -3.43 -25.24
CA LYS A 89 5.43 -2.95 -24.06
C LYS A 89 5.61 -3.87 -22.86
N GLU A 90 5.57 -5.19 -23.05
CA GLU A 90 5.82 -6.18 -22.00
C GLU A 90 7.21 -6.01 -21.38
N ARG A 91 8.25 -5.88 -22.22
CA ARG A 91 9.63 -5.62 -21.75
C ARG A 91 9.75 -4.30 -21.02
N PHE A 92 9.08 -3.26 -21.49
CA PHE A 92 9.04 -1.97 -20.84
C PHE A 92 8.39 -2.03 -19.44
N LEU A 93 7.25 -2.72 -19.31
CA LEU A 93 6.57 -2.90 -18.02
C LEU A 93 7.42 -3.72 -17.04
N ILE A 94 8.09 -4.79 -17.53
CA ILE A 94 9.05 -5.56 -16.71
C ILE A 94 10.21 -4.66 -16.25
N GLY A 95 10.71 -3.78 -17.13
CA GLY A 95 11.75 -2.81 -16.79
C GLY A 95 11.33 -1.84 -15.70
N ILE A 96 10.07 -1.34 -15.75
CA ILE A 96 9.49 -0.48 -14.70
C ILE A 96 9.46 -1.22 -13.35
N LEU A 97 8.96 -2.45 -13.32
CA LEU A 97 8.87 -3.24 -12.08
C LEU A 97 10.26 -3.50 -11.48
N ARG A 98 11.25 -3.82 -12.30
CA ARG A 98 12.65 -3.99 -11.85
C ARG A 98 13.24 -2.70 -11.30
N SER A 99 13.01 -1.57 -11.98
CA SER A 99 13.48 -0.27 -11.50
C SER A 99 12.82 0.13 -10.17
N ALA A 100 11.55 -0.24 -9.96
CA ALA A 100 10.88 -0.05 -8.68
C ALA A 100 11.50 -0.92 -7.57
N ASP A 101 11.81 -2.20 -7.86
CA ASP A 101 12.49 -3.10 -6.93
C ASP A 101 13.90 -2.60 -6.56
N GLU A 102 14.68 -2.12 -7.54
CA GLU A 102 15.99 -1.51 -7.29
C GLU A 102 15.89 -0.29 -6.36
N ARG A 103 14.87 0.56 -6.57
CA ARG A 103 14.60 1.71 -5.72
C ARG A 103 14.21 1.28 -4.30
N LEU A 104 13.30 0.32 -4.14
CA LEU A 104 12.92 -0.20 -2.82
C LEU A 104 14.12 -0.80 -2.10
N SER A 105 14.95 -1.55 -2.81
CA SER A 105 16.20 -2.11 -2.26
C SER A 105 17.16 -1.02 -1.79
N SER A 106 17.30 0.10 -2.54
CA SER A 106 18.12 1.23 -2.13
C SER A 106 17.63 1.93 -0.86
N LEU A 107 16.31 1.79 -0.58
CA LEU A 107 15.66 2.27 0.65
C LEU A 107 15.62 1.19 1.75
N MET A 108 16.32 0.08 1.58
CA MET A 108 16.30 -1.09 2.49
C MET A 108 14.90 -1.66 2.72
N GLN A 109 14.02 -1.56 1.71
CA GLN A 109 12.67 -2.13 1.74
C GLN A 109 12.64 -3.45 0.98
N PRO A 110 11.73 -4.38 1.34
CA PRO A 110 11.50 -5.60 0.60
C PRO A 110 11.08 -5.32 -0.85
N SER A 111 11.30 -6.28 -1.75
CA SER A 111 10.86 -6.18 -3.14
C SER A 111 9.33 -6.01 -3.25
N LEU A 112 8.85 -5.50 -4.38
CA LEU A 112 7.40 -5.42 -4.65
C LEU A 112 6.72 -6.78 -4.49
N ARG A 113 7.40 -7.85 -4.93
CA ARG A 113 6.90 -9.22 -4.85
C ARG A 113 6.78 -9.71 -3.41
N ASP A 114 7.78 -9.45 -2.58
CA ASP A 114 7.75 -9.83 -1.17
C ASP A 114 6.65 -9.09 -0.43
N GLN A 115 6.49 -7.79 -0.70
CA GLN A 115 5.42 -6.99 -0.13
C GLN A 115 4.04 -7.45 -0.60
N LEU A 116 3.89 -7.78 -1.91
CA LEU A 116 2.66 -8.37 -2.45
C LEU A 116 2.33 -9.70 -1.76
N ALA A 117 3.32 -10.58 -1.61
CA ALA A 117 3.16 -11.87 -0.94
C ALA A 117 2.71 -11.67 0.51
N TRP A 118 3.35 -10.74 1.22
CA TRP A 118 3.07 -10.45 2.62
C TRP A 118 1.64 -9.88 2.80
N TYR A 119 1.29 -8.83 2.05
CA TYR A 119 -0.04 -8.19 2.17
C TYR A 119 -1.16 -9.16 1.73
N THR A 120 -0.99 -9.87 0.63
CA THR A 120 -2.00 -10.82 0.17
C THR A 120 -2.22 -11.95 1.17
N SER A 121 -1.15 -12.45 1.80
CA SER A 121 -1.25 -13.57 2.75
C SER A 121 -1.79 -13.18 4.12
N LEU A 122 -1.50 -11.96 4.61
CA LEU A 122 -1.84 -11.53 5.97
C LEU A 122 -2.92 -10.44 6.03
N ARG A 123 -3.26 -9.82 4.90
CA ARG A 123 -4.31 -8.81 4.79
C ARG A 123 -5.44 -9.21 3.84
N GLY A 124 -5.23 -10.32 3.09
CA GLY A 124 -6.21 -10.84 2.13
C GLY A 124 -6.25 -10.10 0.79
N TRP A 125 -5.60 -8.94 0.65
CA TRP A 125 -5.54 -8.16 -0.59
C TRP A 125 -4.29 -7.28 -0.64
N TYR A 126 -4.08 -6.63 -1.78
CA TYR A 126 -2.93 -5.77 -2.04
C TYR A 126 -3.37 -4.41 -2.54
N ALA A 127 -2.72 -3.38 -2.08
CA ALA A 127 -2.92 -2.01 -2.53
C ALA A 127 -1.58 -1.33 -2.80
N GLY A 128 -1.60 -0.30 -3.62
CA GLY A 128 -0.44 0.51 -3.91
C GLY A 128 -0.77 1.62 -4.89
N ARG A 129 0.19 2.51 -5.08
CA ARG A 129 0.11 3.58 -6.07
C ARG A 129 1.24 3.46 -7.09
N ALA A 130 0.98 3.95 -8.30
CA ALA A 130 2.00 4.15 -9.32
C ALA A 130 1.92 5.60 -9.81
N LEU A 131 3.00 6.35 -9.69
CA LEU A 131 3.10 7.75 -10.11
C LEU A 131 4.27 7.95 -11.06
N LEU A 132 4.09 8.85 -12.02
CA LEU A 132 5.22 9.39 -12.78
C LEU A 132 5.92 10.46 -11.94
N ALA A 133 7.16 10.20 -11.58
CA ALA A 133 7.99 11.11 -10.80
C ALA A 133 9.21 11.57 -11.62
N LYS A 134 9.77 12.72 -11.25
CA LYS A 134 10.91 13.33 -11.90
C LYS A 134 12.10 13.33 -10.96
N ARG A 135 13.26 12.90 -11.44
CA ARG A 135 14.52 12.99 -10.68
C ARG A 135 15.12 14.38 -10.79
N GLU A 136 16.09 14.68 -9.95
CA GLU A 136 16.85 15.95 -9.97
C GLU A 136 17.56 16.19 -11.31
N ASP A 137 18.01 15.13 -11.97
CA ASP A 137 18.64 15.19 -13.31
C ASP A 137 17.64 15.41 -14.44
N GLY A 138 16.34 15.54 -14.13
CA GLY A 138 15.26 15.76 -15.08
C GLY A 138 14.70 14.48 -15.71
N SER A 139 15.28 13.32 -15.48
CA SER A 139 14.75 12.03 -15.96
C SER A 139 13.45 11.67 -15.26
N THR A 140 12.59 10.93 -15.96
CA THR A 140 11.30 10.46 -15.42
C THR A 140 11.38 8.99 -15.06
N TYR A 141 10.75 8.61 -13.96
CA TYR A 141 10.62 7.22 -13.54
C TYR A 141 9.19 6.96 -13.02
N VAL A 142 8.83 5.69 -12.93
CA VAL A 142 7.57 5.28 -12.30
C VAL A 142 7.84 4.94 -10.84
N ASP A 143 7.25 5.73 -9.94
CA ASP A 143 7.29 5.47 -8.49
C ASP A 143 6.15 4.52 -8.13
N ILE A 144 6.49 3.27 -7.84
CA ILE A 144 5.55 2.28 -7.34
C ILE A 144 5.77 2.14 -5.85
N THR A 145 4.73 2.44 -5.07
CA THR A 145 4.76 2.36 -3.61
C THR A 145 3.64 1.45 -3.14
N PRO A 146 3.97 0.28 -2.56
CA PRO A 146 2.98 -0.56 -1.89
C PRO A 146 2.37 0.14 -0.68
N TRP A 147 1.08 -0.08 -0.45
CA TRP A 147 0.33 0.42 0.69
C TRP A 147 -0.13 -0.74 1.58
N ASP A 148 -0.02 -0.59 2.90
CA ASP A 148 -0.64 -1.56 3.81
C ASP A 148 -2.16 -1.48 3.69
N PRO A 149 -2.84 -2.57 3.30
CA PRO A 149 -4.29 -2.63 3.22
C PRO A 149 -5.01 -2.19 4.50
N LEU A 150 -4.42 -2.39 5.67
CA LEU A 150 -4.98 -1.96 6.95
C LEU A 150 -5.18 -0.45 7.04
N HIS A 151 -4.35 0.32 6.34
CA HIS A 151 -4.36 1.79 6.32
C HIS A 151 -4.80 2.36 4.98
N THR A 152 -5.38 1.54 4.11
CA THR A 152 -5.84 1.93 2.78
C THR A 152 -7.37 2.00 2.74
N TYR A 153 -7.89 3.10 2.27
CA TYR A 153 -9.31 3.40 2.14
C TYR A 153 -9.66 3.68 0.70
N TRP A 154 -10.86 3.32 0.25
CA TRP A 154 -11.25 3.46 -1.14
C TRP A 154 -12.76 3.63 -1.31
N GLY A 155 -13.17 4.15 -2.44
CA GLY A 155 -14.55 4.17 -2.88
C GLY A 155 -14.68 3.63 -4.29
N ILE A 156 -15.66 2.76 -4.49
CA ILE A 156 -15.96 2.15 -5.79
C ILE A 156 -17.31 2.69 -6.27
N GLY A 157 -17.32 3.22 -7.48
CA GLY A 157 -18.52 3.62 -8.19
C GLY A 157 -18.83 2.72 -9.37
N PRO A 158 -19.82 3.10 -10.20
CA PRO A 158 -20.22 2.31 -11.36
C PRO A 158 -19.10 2.03 -12.36
N ASP A 159 -18.15 2.94 -12.48
CA ASP A 159 -17.03 2.86 -13.41
C ASP A 159 -15.73 2.36 -12.77
N GLY A 160 -15.81 1.76 -11.58
CA GLY A 160 -14.66 1.24 -10.84
C GLY A 160 -14.19 2.16 -9.71
N LEU A 161 -12.87 2.21 -9.46
CA LEU A 161 -12.29 2.99 -8.37
C LEU A 161 -12.52 4.50 -8.59
N GLU A 162 -13.20 5.15 -7.66
CA GLU A 162 -13.47 6.59 -7.70
C GLU A 162 -12.45 7.39 -6.91
N TRP A 163 -12.04 6.87 -5.77
CA TRP A 163 -11.02 7.48 -4.93
C TRP A 163 -10.29 6.41 -4.12
N ALA A 164 -9.06 6.73 -3.74
CA ALA A 164 -8.27 5.96 -2.80
C ALA A 164 -7.51 6.90 -1.87
N CYS A 165 -7.28 6.46 -0.64
CA CYS A 165 -6.52 7.20 0.35
C CYS A 165 -5.62 6.27 1.16
N TYR A 166 -4.38 6.68 1.38
CA TYR A 166 -3.49 6.02 2.31
C TYR A 166 -3.30 6.90 3.54
N LYS A 167 -3.74 6.40 4.71
CA LYS A 167 -3.60 7.09 6.00
C LYS A 167 -2.35 6.58 6.71
N MET A 168 -1.48 7.48 7.09
CA MET A 168 -0.23 7.15 7.79
C MET A 168 0.06 8.14 8.91
N ILE A 169 0.80 7.70 9.90
CA ILE A 169 1.29 8.57 10.97
C ILE A 169 2.74 8.93 10.65
N LYS A 170 3.05 10.23 10.65
CA LYS A 170 4.39 10.77 10.37
C LYS A 170 4.81 11.78 11.40
N THR A 171 6.11 11.78 11.73
CA THR A 171 6.72 12.81 12.57
C THR A 171 6.86 14.15 11.84
N LYS A 172 7.08 15.25 12.57
CA LYS A 172 7.37 16.57 11.99
C LYS A 172 8.47 16.56 10.96
N ASP A 173 9.58 15.88 11.30
CA ASP A 173 10.76 15.82 10.45
C ASP A 173 10.49 15.05 9.15
N GLN A 174 9.71 13.98 9.23
CA GLN A 174 9.27 13.22 8.06
C GLN A 174 8.35 14.05 7.17
N ILE A 175 7.41 14.80 7.75
CA ILE A 175 6.50 15.68 7.01
C ILE A 175 7.30 16.80 6.33
N PHE A 176 8.20 17.44 7.08
CA PHE A 176 9.04 18.50 6.53
C PHE A 176 9.95 18.00 5.41
N SER A 177 10.63 16.88 5.63
CA SER A 177 11.53 16.29 4.64
C SER A 177 10.82 15.88 3.35
N GLN A 178 9.60 15.33 3.46
CA GLN A 178 8.89 14.77 2.32
C GLN A 178 8.03 15.79 1.58
N TYR A 179 7.43 16.74 2.31
CA TYR A 179 6.44 17.67 1.73
C TYR A 179 6.86 19.13 1.82
N ASN A 180 7.99 19.42 2.47
CA ASN A 180 8.48 20.78 2.74
C ASN A 180 7.44 21.65 3.48
N VAL A 181 6.63 21.03 4.33
CA VAL A 181 5.60 21.68 5.16
C VAL A 181 6.07 21.73 6.59
N LYS A 182 6.09 22.93 7.19
CA LYS A 182 6.34 23.09 8.62
C LYS A 182 5.02 22.93 9.37
N VAL A 183 5.01 22.05 10.35
CA VAL A 183 3.87 21.80 11.21
C VAL A 183 4.22 22.26 12.61
N ASP A 184 3.44 23.21 13.16
CA ASP A 184 3.59 23.69 14.52
C ASP A 184 2.67 22.90 15.46
N TRP A 185 3.27 21.98 16.23
CA TRP A 185 2.58 21.25 17.31
C TRP A 185 3.19 21.65 18.64
N GLU A 186 2.39 21.56 19.67
CA GLU A 186 2.91 21.62 21.03
C GLU A 186 3.77 20.38 21.33
N SER A 187 4.80 20.56 22.16
CA SER A 187 5.84 19.57 22.41
C SER A 187 5.35 18.22 22.97
N SER A 188 4.16 18.17 23.53
CA SER A 188 3.52 16.97 24.08
C SER A 188 3.02 15.98 23.01
N GLN A 189 2.80 16.44 21.78
CA GLN A 189 2.28 15.62 20.67
C GLN A 189 3.38 15.05 19.76
N VAL A 190 4.63 15.44 19.98
CA VAL A 190 5.79 15.08 19.16
C VAL A 190 6.04 13.56 19.11
N ALA A 191 5.68 12.83 20.17
CA ALA A 191 5.92 11.40 20.27
C ALA A 191 4.90 10.55 19.46
N GLU A 192 3.71 11.10 19.18
CA GLU A 192 2.62 10.35 18.53
C GLU A 192 2.55 10.58 17.01
N GLY A 193 3.12 11.68 16.50
CA GLY A 193 3.05 12.05 15.09
C GLY A 193 1.68 12.60 14.65
N SER A 194 1.56 13.04 13.41
CA SER A 194 0.28 13.49 12.81
C SER A 194 -0.22 12.49 11.78
N CYS A 195 -1.55 12.43 11.65
CA CYS A 195 -2.17 11.72 10.55
C CYS A 195 -1.92 12.46 9.23
N VAL A 196 -1.38 11.74 8.26
CA VAL A 196 -1.21 12.21 6.89
C VAL A 196 -2.10 11.38 5.99
N TYR A 197 -2.97 12.06 5.25
CA TYR A 197 -3.86 11.44 4.26
C TYR A 197 -3.30 11.72 2.87
N ASP A 198 -2.87 10.67 2.18
CA ASP A 198 -2.45 10.72 0.78
C ASP A 198 -3.63 10.28 -0.09
N PHE A 199 -4.44 11.26 -0.52
CA PHE A 199 -5.73 11.05 -1.17
C PHE A 199 -5.63 11.27 -2.67
N TYR A 200 -6.25 10.36 -3.41
CA TYR A 200 -6.34 10.35 -4.87
C TYR A 200 -7.79 10.21 -5.31
N ASP A 201 -8.20 11.02 -6.26
CA ASP A 201 -9.40 10.82 -7.05
C ASP A 201 -9.11 10.98 -8.56
N LYS A 202 -10.14 10.97 -9.40
CA LYS A 202 -9.99 11.06 -10.86
C LYS A 202 -9.38 12.38 -11.33
N GLU A 203 -9.39 13.42 -10.51
CA GLU A 203 -9.00 14.78 -10.90
C GLU A 203 -7.72 15.25 -10.19
N MET A 204 -7.43 14.73 -8.98
CA MET A 204 -6.38 15.30 -8.15
C MET A 204 -5.75 14.29 -7.19
N ASN A 205 -4.52 14.59 -6.81
CA ASN A 205 -3.88 14.09 -5.59
C ASN A 205 -3.85 15.22 -4.54
N THR A 206 -4.20 14.90 -3.31
CA THR A 206 -4.18 15.85 -2.20
C THR A 206 -3.54 15.22 -0.98
N ILE A 207 -2.51 15.88 -0.45
CA ILE A 207 -1.89 15.50 0.81
C ILE A 207 -2.47 16.39 1.91
N ILE A 208 -3.06 15.76 2.94
CA ILE A 208 -3.62 16.47 4.08
C ILE A 208 -2.85 16.03 5.33
N VAL A 209 -2.37 17.00 6.09
CA VAL A 209 -1.78 16.78 7.42
C VAL A 209 -2.82 17.21 8.44
N HIS A 210 -3.24 16.27 9.26
CA HIS A 210 -4.27 16.49 10.28
C HIS A 210 -3.72 16.14 11.66
N ASN A 211 -3.93 17.03 12.63
CA ASN A 211 -3.51 16.89 14.03
C ASN A 211 -4.63 16.29 14.87
#